data_7e8e3578598e7bdb7ca9ab18a0f749ac
#
_entry.id   7e8e3578598e7bdb7ca9ab18a0f749ac
#
_cell.length_a   1.000
_cell.length_b   1.000
_cell.length_c   1.000
_cell.angle_alpha   90.00
_cell.angle_beta   90.00
_cell.angle_gamma   90.00
#
_symmetry.space_group_name_H-M   'P 1'
#
loop_
_entity.id
_entity.type
_entity.pdbx_description
1 polymer ?
#
loop_
_entity_poly.entity_id
_entity_poly.type
_entity_poly.pdbx_seq_one_letter_code
_entity_poly.pdbx_strand_id
1 'polypeptide(L)'
;MKFISWNIDSINAALTSTSARSELSRNVLEMIKQEDADIIAIQETKLPEAGMTDKQREILLSYFPNYKIELVSSAFPAKKSYAGTMVLYKDLYEAKVSKPSIGAPDTMDLEGRLLCLEFKDFYFVNVYTPNAGDGLKRLKERQEWDK
;
A
#
# COMPACT_ATOMS: atom_id res chain seq x y z
N MET A 1 3.38 -0.56 20.95
CA MET A 1 3.16 -0.12 19.55
C MET A 1 2.36 -1.19 18.83
N LYS A 2 1.31 -0.81 18.10
CA LYS A 2 0.42 -1.72 17.38
C LYS A 2 0.55 -1.51 15.87
N PHE A 3 0.69 -2.61 15.13
CA PHE A 3 0.80 -2.62 13.67
C PHE A 3 -0.35 -3.42 13.06
N ILE A 4 -0.86 -2.97 11.92
CA ILE A 4 -1.84 -3.70 11.11
C ILE A 4 -1.31 -3.76 9.69
N SER A 5 -1.47 -4.91 9.04
CA SER A 5 -1.17 -5.11 7.62
C SER A 5 -2.39 -5.68 6.92
N TRP A 6 -2.74 -5.09 5.76
CA TRP A 6 -3.92 -5.48 4.99
C TRP A 6 -3.74 -5.30 3.50
N ASN A 7 -3.99 -6.36 2.73
CA ASN A 7 -4.10 -6.27 1.28
C ASN A 7 -5.53 -5.85 0.91
N ILE A 8 -5.69 -4.61 0.44
CA ILE A 8 -7.01 -4.00 0.18
C ILE A 8 -7.59 -4.39 -1.19
N ASP A 9 -6.75 -4.77 -2.13
CA ASP A 9 -7.14 -5.06 -3.51
C ASP A 9 -8.00 -3.94 -4.13
N SER A 10 -7.38 -2.79 -4.32
CA SER A 10 -7.95 -1.54 -4.82
C SER A 10 -8.57 -0.63 -3.75
N ILE A 11 -7.80 0.37 -3.34
CA ILE A 11 -8.28 1.40 -2.42
C ILE A 11 -9.36 2.29 -3.06
N ASN A 12 -9.28 2.56 -4.36
CA ASN A 12 -10.30 3.33 -5.06
C ASN A 12 -11.67 2.66 -4.96
N ALA A 13 -11.73 1.36 -5.22
CA ALA A 13 -12.97 0.59 -5.11
C ALA A 13 -13.53 0.63 -3.68
N ALA A 14 -12.68 0.46 -2.67
CA ALA A 14 -13.08 0.52 -1.27
C ALA A 14 -13.71 1.88 -0.90
N LEU A 15 -13.12 2.98 -1.37
CA LEU A 15 -13.55 4.33 -0.98
C LEU A 15 -14.75 4.85 -1.80
N THR A 16 -14.87 4.47 -3.08
CA THR A 16 -15.79 5.14 -4.02
C THR A 16 -16.82 4.22 -4.67
N SER A 17 -16.63 2.91 -4.68
CA SER A 17 -17.58 1.97 -5.29
C SER A 17 -18.73 1.64 -4.35
N THR A 18 -19.89 1.29 -4.93
CA THR A 18 -21.10 0.86 -4.20
C THR A 18 -21.34 -0.66 -4.25
N SER A 19 -20.35 -1.43 -4.76
CA SER A 19 -20.46 -2.88 -4.80
C SER A 19 -20.47 -3.50 -3.39
N ALA A 20 -21.04 -4.71 -3.26
CA ALA A 20 -21.03 -5.47 -2.00
C ALA A 20 -19.59 -5.70 -1.48
N ARG A 21 -18.63 -5.97 -2.38
CA ARG A 21 -17.21 -6.11 -2.02
C ARG A 21 -16.63 -4.83 -1.43
N SER A 22 -16.97 -3.69 -2.01
CA SER A 22 -16.52 -2.39 -1.51
C SER A 22 -17.13 -2.05 -0.16
N GLU A 23 -18.35 -2.45 0.10
CA GLU A 23 -18.98 -2.34 1.41
C GLU A 23 -18.24 -3.17 2.46
N LEU A 24 -17.86 -4.40 2.15
CA LEU A 24 -17.03 -5.22 3.03
C LEU A 24 -15.68 -4.55 3.32
N SER A 25 -15.04 -3.97 2.31
CA SER A 25 -13.78 -3.23 2.50
C SER A 25 -13.96 -2.02 3.43
N ARG A 26 -15.07 -1.29 3.32
CA ARG A 26 -15.37 -0.18 4.25
C ARG A 26 -15.60 -0.67 5.69
N ASN A 27 -16.23 -1.83 5.85
CA ASN A 27 -16.36 -2.44 7.17
C ASN A 27 -14.99 -2.80 7.78
N VAL A 28 -14.05 -3.26 6.96
CA VAL A 28 -12.66 -3.51 7.40
C VAL A 28 -11.98 -2.20 7.79
N LEU A 29 -12.16 -1.11 7.04
CA LEU A 29 -11.63 0.21 7.42
C LEU A 29 -12.16 0.67 8.78
N GLU A 30 -13.44 0.48 9.07
CA GLU A 30 -14.02 0.78 10.38
C GLU A 30 -13.41 -0.09 11.49
N MET A 31 -13.20 -1.38 11.25
CA MET A 31 -12.53 -2.26 12.21
C MET A 31 -11.11 -1.80 12.51
N ILE A 32 -10.34 -1.46 11.46
CA ILE A 32 -8.97 -0.95 11.60
C ILE A 32 -8.95 0.36 12.38
N LYS A 33 -9.90 1.26 12.12
CA LYS A 33 -10.06 2.51 12.86
C LYS A 33 -10.22 2.26 14.36
N GLN A 34 -11.07 1.29 14.74
CA GLN A 34 -11.33 0.94 16.14
C GLN A 34 -10.11 0.36 16.84
N GLU A 35 -9.20 -0.28 16.12
CA GLU A 35 -7.96 -0.84 16.67
C GLU A 35 -6.94 0.23 17.12
N ASP A 36 -7.10 1.47 16.68
CA ASP A 36 -6.21 2.59 17.01
C ASP A 36 -4.72 2.24 16.83
N ALA A 37 -4.38 1.63 15.71
CA ALA A 37 -3.02 1.18 15.43
C ALA A 37 -2.06 2.35 15.24
N ASP A 38 -0.80 2.17 15.64
CA ASP A 38 0.25 3.17 15.43
C ASP A 38 0.66 3.25 13.95
N ILE A 39 0.74 2.09 13.28
CA ILE A 39 1.11 1.98 11.87
C ILE A 39 0.15 1.00 11.18
N ILE A 40 -0.34 1.41 10.01
CA ILE A 40 -1.21 0.61 9.13
C ILE A 40 -0.54 0.47 7.77
N ALA A 41 -0.15 -0.75 7.42
CA ALA A 41 0.45 -1.08 6.13
C ALA A 41 -0.61 -1.64 5.18
N ILE A 42 -0.74 -1.04 4.01
CA ILE A 42 -1.71 -1.44 3.00
C ILE A 42 -0.96 -1.86 1.73
N GLN A 43 -1.33 -2.99 1.17
CA GLN A 43 -0.80 -3.52 -0.09
C GLN A 43 -1.89 -3.56 -1.15
N GLU A 44 -1.46 -3.54 -2.39
CA GLU A 44 -2.32 -3.62 -3.58
C GLU A 44 -3.32 -2.46 -3.67
N THR A 45 -2.81 -1.25 -3.52
CA THR A 45 -3.63 -0.03 -3.59
C THR A 45 -4.23 0.21 -4.96
N LYS A 46 -3.54 -0.24 -6.04
CA LYS A 46 -3.93 -0.06 -7.45
C LYS A 46 -4.20 1.40 -7.83
N LEU A 47 -3.51 2.32 -7.19
CA LEU A 47 -3.58 3.74 -7.54
C LEU A 47 -2.79 4.04 -8.81
N PRO A 48 -3.18 5.09 -9.58
CA PRO A 48 -2.35 5.58 -10.69
C PRO A 48 -1.04 6.18 -10.17
N GLU A 49 -0.08 6.41 -11.07
CA GLU A 49 1.22 7.01 -10.74
C GLU A 49 1.09 8.36 -10.00
N ALA A 50 0.08 9.15 -10.34
CA ALA A 50 -0.23 10.40 -9.65
C ALA A 50 -0.71 10.22 -8.18
N GLY A 51 -1.00 9.01 -7.76
CA GLY A 51 -1.46 8.70 -6.41
C GLY A 51 -2.96 8.92 -6.22
N MET A 52 -3.36 9.28 -4.99
CA MET A 52 -4.75 9.55 -4.64
C MET A 52 -5.21 10.92 -5.15
N THR A 53 -6.48 11.01 -5.54
CA THR A 53 -7.16 12.30 -5.71
C THR A 53 -7.39 12.96 -4.34
N ASP A 54 -7.63 14.28 -4.34
CA ASP A 54 -7.95 15.01 -3.11
C ASP A 54 -9.18 14.43 -2.41
N LYS A 55 -10.19 14.04 -3.18
CA LYS A 55 -11.41 13.42 -2.65
C LYS A 55 -11.15 12.06 -2.01
N GLN A 56 -10.34 11.21 -2.63
CA GLN A 56 -9.95 9.92 -2.05
C GLN A 56 -9.18 10.12 -0.74
N ARG A 57 -8.25 11.08 -0.71
CA ARG A 57 -7.49 11.43 0.50
C ARG A 57 -8.39 11.93 1.61
N GLU A 58 -9.35 12.80 1.29
CA GLU A 58 -10.33 13.32 2.24
C GLU A 58 -11.17 12.18 2.86
N ILE A 59 -11.68 11.26 2.05
CA ILE A 59 -12.46 10.11 2.54
C ILE A 59 -11.57 9.23 3.45
N LEU A 60 -10.35 8.91 3.03
CA LEU A 60 -9.45 8.08 3.83
C LEU A 60 -9.10 8.74 5.17
N LEU A 61 -8.82 10.04 5.18
CA LEU A 61 -8.57 10.81 6.40
C LEU A 61 -9.80 10.99 7.28
N SER A 62 -11.01 10.83 6.75
CA SER A 62 -12.21 10.78 7.57
C SER A 62 -12.27 9.55 8.48
N TYR A 63 -11.69 8.43 8.03
CA TYR A 63 -11.48 7.25 8.88
C TYR A 63 -10.30 7.41 9.83
N PHE A 64 -9.23 8.09 9.38
CA PHE A 64 -7.95 8.19 10.08
C PHE A 64 -7.47 9.65 10.22
N PRO A 65 -8.20 10.50 10.98
CA PRO A 65 -7.94 11.94 11.00
C PRO A 65 -6.58 12.35 11.58
N ASN A 66 -5.99 11.50 12.43
CA ASN A 66 -4.73 11.78 13.12
C ASN A 66 -3.55 10.97 12.54
N TYR A 67 -3.62 10.68 11.23
CA TYR A 67 -2.59 9.89 10.55
C TYR A 67 -1.95 10.68 9.41
N LYS A 68 -0.67 10.44 9.19
CA LYS A 68 0.05 10.80 7.98
C LYS A 68 -0.06 9.64 6.99
N ILE A 69 -0.09 9.93 5.69
CA ILE A 69 -0.22 8.95 4.62
C ILE A 69 1.01 9.05 3.72
N GLU A 70 1.70 7.92 3.54
CA GLU A 70 2.77 7.77 2.57
C GLU A 70 2.44 6.63 1.62
N LEU A 71 2.74 6.80 0.35
CA LEU A 71 2.43 5.79 -0.67
C LEU A 71 3.45 5.78 -1.80
N VAL A 72 3.50 4.64 -2.48
CA VAL A 72 4.20 4.48 -3.75
C VAL A 72 3.30 3.68 -4.69
N SER A 73 3.14 4.19 -5.90
CA SER A 73 2.31 3.57 -6.95
C SER A 73 3.18 3.03 -8.08
N SER A 74 2.60 2.16 -8.89
CA SER A 74 3.24 1.68 -10.11
C SER A 74 3.48 2.85 -11.07
N ALA A 75 4.70 2.98 -11.58
CA ALA A 75 5.16 4.05 -12.45
C ALA A 75 5.60 3.51 -13.82
N PHE A 76 5.45 4.34 -14.86
CA PHE A 76 5.92 3.98 -16.22
C PHE A 76 7.41 3.52 -16.19
N PRO A 77 7.79 2.45 -16.90
CA PRO A 77 7.04 1.64 -17.85
C PRO A 77 6.24 0.47 -17.23
N ALA A 78 6.16 0.36 -15.92
CA ALA A 78 5.35 -0.67 -15.26
C ALA A 78 3.84 -0.48 -15.54
N LYS A 79 3.07 -1.53 -15.33
CA LYS A 79 1.62 -1.53 -15.57
C LYS A 79 0.94 -0.46 -14.70
N LYS A 80 0.10 0.36 -15.30
CA LYS A 80 -0.67 1.40 -14.61
C LYS A 80 -1.71 0.81 -13.66
N SER A 81 -1.99 1.50 -12.57
CA SER A 81 -3.03 1.13 -11.59
C SER A 81 -2.92 -0.34 -11.16
N TYR A 82 -1.71 -0.73 -10.81
CA TYR A 82 -1.32 -2.10 -10.49
C TYR A 82 -0.43 -2.11 -9.25
N ALA A 83 -0.49 -3.17 -8.45
CA ALA A 83 0.29 -3.27 -7.22
C ALA A 83 0.16 -2.01 -6.33
N GLY A 84 1.26 -1.44 -5.89
CA GLY A 84 1.28 -0.24 -5.05
C GLY A 84 1.14 -0.54 -3.56
N THR A 85 1.85 0.23 -2.74
CA THR A 85 1.85 0.11 -1.28
C THR A 85 1.60 1.46 -0.62
N MET A 86 1.03 1.44 0.57
CA MET A 86 0.71 2.61 1.37
C MET A 86 0.97 2.33 2.84
N VAL A 87 1.40 3.33 3.57
CA VAL A 87 1.48 3.29 5.04
C VAL A 87 0.78 4.51 5.61
N LEU A 88 -0.12 4.27 6.57
CA LEU A 88 -0.64 5.30 7.44
C LEU A 88 0.02 5.14 8.81
N TYR A 89 0.44 6.23 9.41
CA TYR A 89 1.02 6.21 10.75
C TYR A 89 0.56 7.44 11.55
N LYS A 90 0.41 7.29 12.86
CA LYS A 90 -0.04 8.38 13.71
C LYS A 90 0.86 9.60 13.57
N ASP A 91 0.26 10.78 13.50
CA ASP A 91 0.93 12.05 13.25
C ASP A 91 1.85 12.51 14.40
N LEU A 92 1.76 11.87 15.56
CA LEU A 92 2.69 12.07 16.68
C LEU A 92 4.11 11.52 16.40
N TYR A 93 4.27 10.66 15.37
CA TYR A 93 5.57 10.12 14.98
C TYR A 93 6.15 10.89 13.80
N GLU A 94 7.48 10.96 13.77
CA GLU A 94 8.24 11.46 12.63
C GLU A 94 8.89 10.28 11.90
N ALA A 95 8.80 10.28 10.57
CA ALA A 95 9.40 9.25 9.74
C ALA A 95 10.06 9.86 8.51
N LYS A 96 11.23 9.33 8.15
CA LYS A 96 11.86 9.60 6.86
C LYS A 96 11.43 8.51 5.88
N VAL A 97 10.88 8.92 4.75
CA VAL A 97 10.31 8.00 3.76
C VAL A 97 11.32 7.71 2.67
N SER A 98 11.45 6.44 2.29
CA SER A 98 12.21 6.01 1.11
C SER A 98 11.45 4.96 0.31
N LYS A 99 11.76 4.92 -0.98
CA LYS A 99 11.18 3.99 -1.96
C LYS A 99 12.33 3.22 -2.59
N PRO A 100 12.85 2.19 -1.89
CA PRO A 100 14.08 1.54 -2.31
C PRO A 100 13.88 0.74 -3.60
N SER A 101 14.94 0.75 -4.44
CA SER A 101 15.11 -0.17 -5.55
C SER A 101 16.04 -1.28 -5.08
N ILE A 102 15.67 -2.53 -5.32
CA ILE A 102 16.43 -3.71 -4.86
C ILE A 102 17.05 -4.51 -6.00
N GLY A 103 16.92 -4.02 -7.24
CA GLY A 103 17.35 -4.77 -8.42
C GLY A 103 16.40 -5.90 -8.78
N ALA A 104 15.13 -5.76 -8.45
CA ALA A 104 14.12 -6.76 -8.75
C ALA A 104 13.94 -6.95 -10.27
N PRO A 105 13.59 -8.16 -10.72
CA PRO A 105 13.49 -8.47 -12.13
C PRO A 105 12.34 -7.73 -12.82
N ASP A 106 12.44 -7.58 -14.14
CA ASP A 106 11.42 -6.96 -14.99
C ASP A 106 11.12 -5.52 -14.54
N THR A 107 9.87 -5.16 -14.36
CA THR A 107 9.42 -3.84 -13.90
C THR A 107 9.12 -3.78 -12.39
N MET A 108 9.46 -4.80 -11.64
CA MET A 108 9.03 -4.95 -10.24
C MET A 108 9.49 -3.82 -9.32
N ASP A 109 10.68 -3.27 -9.53
CA ASP A 109 11.14 -2.09 -8.77
C ASP A 109 10.32 -0.82 -9.06
N LEU A 110 9.61 -0.78 -10.17
CA LEU A 110 8.76 0.35 -10.58
C LEU A 110 7.27 0.11 -10.29
N GLU A 111 6.91 -1.03 -9.72
CA GLU A 111 5.52 -1.40 -9.44
C GLU A 111 5.00 -0.91 -8.09
N GLY A 112 5.80 -0.13 -7.34
CA GLY A 112 5.40 0.41 -6.04
C GLY A 112 5.27 -0.66 -4.95
N ARG A 113 6.13 -1.68 -4.97
CA ARG A 113 6.05 -2.85 -4.07
C ARG A 113 6.76 -2.67 -2.74
N LEU A 114 7.63 -1.67 -2.63
CA LEU A 114 8.43 -1.41 -1.45
C LEU A 114 8.27 0.03 -0.98
N LEU A 115 7.94 0.20 0.28
CA LEU A 115 7.86 1.50 0.94
C LEU A 115 8.50 1.37 2.32
N CYS A 116 9.55 2.14 2.56
CA CYS A 116 10.30 2.11 3.81
C CYS A 116 10.12 3.42 4.58
N LEU A 117 9.81 3.31 5.86
CA LEU A 117 9.76 4.42 6.80
C LEU A 117 10.83 4.21 7.88
N GLU A 118 11.71 5.21 8.02
CA GLU A 118 12.71 5.26 9.08
C GLU A 118 12.16 6.11 10.22
N PHE A 119 11.81 5.46 11.32
CA PHE A 119 11.46 6.10 12.58
C PHE A 119 12.71 6.27 13.46
N LYS A 120 12.59 6.93 14.59
CA LYS A 120 13.71 7.20 15.49
C LYS A 120 14.47 5.94 15.89
N ASP A 121 13.76 4.85 16.20
CA ASP A 121 14.34 3.65 16.82
C ASP A 121 14.24 2.39 15.96
N PHE A 122 13.57 2.46 14.78
CA PHE A 122 13.38 1.31 13.91
C PHE A 122 13.05 1.71 12.46
N TYR A 123 13.22 0.77 11.56
CA TYR A 123 12.73 0.84 10.19
C TYR A 123 11.44 0.02 10.06
N PHE A 124 10.46 0.56 9.36
CA PHE A 124 9.25 -0.16 8.98
C PHE A 124 9.21 -0.31 7.47
N VAL A 125 9.18 -1.55 6.98
CA VAL A 125 9.17 -1.83 5.54
C VAL A 125 7.86 -2.51 5.17
N ASN A 126 7.07 -1.84 4.32
CA ASN A 126 5.87 -2.40 3.74
C ASN A 126 6.21 -3.03 2.39
N VAL A 127 5.97 -4.32 2.25
CA VAL A 127 6.32 -5.11 1.06
C VAL A 127 5.07 -5.76 0.48
N TYR A 128 4.86 -5.56 -0.82
CA TYR A 128 3.89 -6.32 -1.59
C TYR A 128 4.61 -7.29 -2.53
N THR A 129 4.76 -8.53 -2.08
CA THR A 129 5.44 -9.57 -2.83
C THR A 129 4.66 -9.91 -4.12
N PRO A 130 5.34 -9.98 -5.30
CA PRO A 130 4.66 -10.34 -6.54
C PRO A 130 4.17 -11.78 -6.50
N ASN A 131 2.99 -12.03 -7.07
CA ASN A 131 2.56 -13.40 -7.36
C ASN A 131 3.11 -13.88 -8.70
N ALA A 132 3.07 -15.19 -8.93
CA ALA A 132 3.55 -15.80 -10.18
C ALA A 132 2.58 -15.59 -11.36
N GLY A 133 1.39 -15.03 -11.13
CA GLY A 133 0.35 -14.77 -12.15
C GLY A 133 -0.37 -16.04 -12.61
N ASP A 134 -1.40 -15.83 -13.41
CA ASP A 134 -2.19 -16.91 -13.99
C ASP A 134 -1.32 -17.82 -14.87
N GLY A 135 -1.44 -19.13 -14.66
CA GLY A 135 -0.62 -20.12 -15.36
C GLY A 135 0.88 -20.01 -15.05
N LEU A 136 1.24 -19.41 -13.91
CA LEU A 136 2.62 -19.25 -13.45
C LEU A 136 3.51 -18.47 -14.43
N LYS A 137 2.96 -17.54 -15.18
CA LYS A 137 3.68 -16.77 -16.21
C LYS A 137 4.89 -16.01 -15.69
N ARG A 138 4.86 -15.57 -14.43
CA ARG A 138 5.93 -14.83 -13.77
C ARG A 138 6.63 -15.64 -12.66
N LEU A 139 6.58 -16.97 -12.72
CA LEU A 139 7.19 -17.82 -11.68
C LEU A 139 8.70 -17.58 -11.58
N LYS A 140 9.39 -17.45 -12.71
CA LYS A 140 10.83 -17.22 -12.74
C LYS A 140 11.18 -15.88 -12.09
N GLU A 141 10.46 -14.83 -12.44
CA GLU A 141 10.64 -13.49 -11.87
C GLU A 141 10.31 -13.47 -10.38
N ARG A 142 9.29 -14.21 -9.95
CA ARG A 142 8.96 -14.36 -8.53
C ARG A 142 10.10 -15.06 -7.78
N GLN A 143 10.68 -16.12 -8.34
CA GLN A 143 11.82 -16.82 -7.72
C GLN A 143 13.07 -15.93 -7.62
N GLU A 144 13.30 -15.05 -8.59
CA GLU A 144 14.38 -14.05 -8.52
C GLU A 144 14.09 -12.98 -7.45
N TRP A 145 12.83 -12.54 -7.31
CA TRP A 145 12.42 -11.64 -6.25
C TRP A 145 12.71 -12.20 -4.85
N ASP A 146 12.53 -13.49 -4.65
CA ASP A 146 12.67 -14.16 -3.35
C ASP A 146 14.14 -14.35 -2.91
N LYS A 147 15.12 -14.08 -3.77
CA LYS A 147 16.58 -14.17 -3.45
C LYS A 147 17.07 -12.94 -2.71
#